data_9b5b14a6e05462c2dffe791df0d1db51
#
_entry.id   9b5b14a6e05462c2dffe791df0d1db51
#
_cell.length_a   1.000
_cell.length_b   1.000
_cell.length_c   1.000
_cell.angle_alpha   90.00
_cell.angle_beta   90.00
_cell.angle_gamma   90.00
#
_symmetry.space_group_name_H-M   'P 1'
#
loop_
_entity.id
_entity.type
_entity.pdbx_description
1 polymer ?
#
loop_
_entity_poly.entity_id
_entity_poly.type
_entity_poly.pdbx_seq_one_letter_code
_entity_poly.pdbx_strand_id
1 'polypeptide(L)'
;MNLNKNMTNIRRWTGLFSLVLVILSVGIIAARGLNLGLDFTGGMVSEFRVSPTLSQQDLNNALSPVVGDTLSMVKSGEEGRWTLRYSAESQASIEQVNQSLAQLDNHAEIISSSMIGAQVGDELFDQGGMAIFISMLCIMAYLCFRFEWRLASGALLALFHDVIVVLGFFALTQQEFNLTVFAAILAILGYSLNDSIIIADRIREQILVKTNWSTSDVINSAVASTFSRTMVTSGTTLVTVGSLWLMGGSPLQGFASAMFIGIVSGTWSSISIATVFPEMCELKAKHYIPAEMDTNP
;
A
#
# COMPACT_ATOMS: atom_id res chain seq x y z
N MET A 1 5.35 -19.18 -32.80
CA MET A 1 6.73 -18.89 -32.30
C MET A 1 6.98 -17.42 -31.93
N ASN A 2 6.38 -16.44 -32.60
CA ASN A 2 6.61 -15.02 -32.29
C ASN A 2 5.92 -14.50 -31.02
N LEU A 3 4.76 -15.03 -30.65
CA LEU A 3 3.98 -14.57 -29.48
C LEU A 3 4.72 -14.82 -28.15
N ASN A 4 5.33 -16.00 -27.96
CA ASN A 4 6.06 -16.33 -26.74
C ASN A 4 7.31 -15.44 -26.54
N LYS A 5 8.04 -15.13 -27.62
CA LYS A 5 9.22 -14.28 -27.57
C LYS A 5 8.84 -12.82 -27.22
N ASN A 6 7.73 -12.34 -27.73
CA ASN A 6 7.21 -11.01 -27.40
C ASN A 6 6.77 -10.93 -25.93
N MET A 7 6.10 -11.96 -25.38
CA MET A 7 5.72 -12.00 -23.98
C MET A 7 6.93 -11.97 -23.03
N THR A 8 7.99 -12.73 -23.33
CA THR A 8 9.22 -12.71 -22.55
C THR A 8 9.85 -11.32 -22.54
N ASN A 9 9.94 -10.68 -23.71
CA ASN A 9 10.48 -9.32 -23.78
C ASN A 9 9.62 -8.33 -23.01
N ILE A 10 8.30 -8.40 -23.13
CA ILE A 10 7.37 -7.55 -22.35
C ILE A 10 7.63 -7.73 -20.86
N ARG A 11 7.67 -8.97 -20.33
CA ARG A 11 7.92 -9.22 -18.90
C ARG A 11 9.28 -8.66 -18.43
N ARG A 12 10.33 -8.77 -19.22
CA ARG A 12 11.65 -8.21 -18.90
C ARG A 12 11.65 -6.69 -18.90
N TRP A 13 11.02 -6.06 -19.89
CA TRP A 13 10.89 -4.60 -19.93
C TRP A 13 10.02 -4.07 -18.79
N THR A 14 8.93 -4.76 -18.46
CA THR A 14 8.08 -4.41 -17.31
C THR A 14 8.80 -4.61 -15.98
N GLY A 15 9.65 -5.64 -15.86
CA GLY A 15 10.53 -5.84 -14.69
C GLY A 15 11.57 -4.73 -14.54
N LEU A 16 12.18 -4.28 -15.66
CA LEU A 16 13.11 -3.15 -15.63
C LEU A 16 12.40 -1.84 -15.23
N PHE A 17 11.20 -1.60 -15.76
CA PHE A 17 10.39 -0.47 -15.37
C PHE A 17 10.05 -0.50 -13.87
N SER A 18 9.71 -1.67 -13.32
CA SER A 18 9.50 -1.86 -11.89
C SER A 18 10.72 -1.51 -11.05
N LEU A 19 11.92 -1.90 -11.51
CA LEU A 19 13.16 -1.53 -10.83
C LEU A 19 13.38 -0.01 -10.79
N VAL A 20 13.14 0.67 -11.91
CA VAL A 20 13.21 2.13 -12.00
C VAL A 20 12.20 2.77 -11.05
N LEU A 21 10.97 2.24 -11.02
CA LEU A 21 9.90 2.74 -10.13
C LEU A 21 10.28 2.60 -8.65
N VAL A 22 10.90 1.48 -8.25
CA VAL A 22 11.42 1.30 -6.88
C VAL A 22 12.50 2.33 -6.56
N ILE A 23 13.48 2.50 -7.45
CA ILE A 23 14.57 3.47 -7.24
C ILE A 23 14.01 4.89 -7.10
N LEU A 24 13.07 5.28 -7.95
CA LEU A 24 12.38 6.57 -7.87
C LEU A 24 11.61 6.71 -6.57
N SER A 25 10.84 5.69 -6.17
CA SER A 25 10.08 5.69 -4.91
C SER A 25 10.99 5.86 -3.70
N VAL A 26 12.08 5.10 -3.62
CA VAL A 26 13.08 5.23 -2.54
C VAL A 26 13.73 6.61 -2.56
N GLY A 27 14.08 7.15 -3.73
CA GLY A 27 14.64 8.49 -3.88
C GLY A 27 13.66 9.57 -3.39
N ILE A 28 12.38 9.46 -3.72
CA ILE A 28 11.34 10.42 -3.29
C ILE A 28 11.12 10.30 -1.76
N ILE A 29 11.07 9.09 -1.21
CA ILE A 29 10.95 8.87 0.25
C ILE A 29 12.15 9.51 0.96
N ALA A 30 13.36 9.31 0.47
CA ALA A 30 14.57 9.88 1.07
C ALA A 30 14.63 11.42 0.98
N ALA A 31 14.11 11.99 -0.11
CA ALA A 31 14.17 13.44 -0.35
C ALA A 31 13.04 14.22 0.35
N ARG A 32 11.84 13.64 0.46
CA ARG A 32 10.65 14.35 0.95
C ARG A 32 10.10 13.81 2.26
N GLY A 33 10.46 12.57 2.63
CA GLY A 33 9.84 11.87 3.76
C GLY A 33 8.36 11.55 3.54
N LEU A 34 7.74 10.99 4.57
CA LEU A 34 6.30 10.76 4.64
C LEU A 34 5.65 11.88 5.46
N ASN A 35 4.49 12.34 5.04
CA ASN A 35 3.66 13.24 5.84
C ASN A 35 2.90 12.42 6.89
N LEU A 36 3.49 12.26 8.07
CA LEU A 36 2.94 11.44 9.14
C LEU A 36 1.70 12.11 9.74
N GLY A 37 0.63 11.34 9.88
CA GLY A 37 -0.60 11.78 10.51
C GLY A 37 -0.49 11.87 12.04
N LEU A 38 -1.50 12.47 12.65
CA LEU A 38 -1.55 12.67 14.11
C LEU A 38 -1.52 11.37 14.90
N ASP A 39 -1.91 10.26 14.29
CA ASP A 39 -1.81 8.93 14.91
C ASP A 39 -0.36 8.61 15.31
N PHE A 40 0.64 9.20 14.62
CA PHE A 40 2.06 8.98 14.84
C PHE A 40 2.77 10.18 15.45
N THR A 41 2.38 11.41 15.07
CA THR A 41 3.03 12.62 15.59
C THR A 41 2.44 13.09 16.91
N GLY A 42 1.28 12.56 17.29
CA GLY A 42 0.50 13.09 18.39
C GLY A 42 -0.15 14.43 18.03
N GLY A 43 -1.14 14.84 18.81
CA GLY A 43 -1.83 16.11 18.59
C GLY A 43 -3.26 16.12 19.08
N MET A 44 -3.96 17.17 18.72
CA MET A 44 -5.37 17.40 19.05
C MET A 44 -6.25 17.14 17.83
N VAL A 45 -7.34 16.44 18.06
CA VAL A 45 -8.43 16.27 17.09
C VAL A 45 -9.68 16.89 17.70
N SER A 46 -10.21 17.91 17.07
CA SER A 46 -11.43 18.58 17.53
C SER A 46 -12.48 18.52 16.42
N GLU A 47 -13.63 17.99 16.73
CA GLU A 47 -14.79 18.00 15.84
C GLU A 47 -15.74 19.09 16.27
N PHE A 48 -16.13 19.94 15.34
CA PHE A 48 -17.01 21.07 15.60
C PHE A 48 -18.02 21.27 14.48
N ARG A 49 -19.11 21.95 14.82
CA ARG A 49 -20.16 22.34 13.90
C ARG A 49 -20.17 23.86 13.79
N VAL A 50 -20.31 24.38 12.58
CA VAL A 50 -20.45 25.79 12.24
C VAL A 50 -21.51 25.95 11.15
N SER A 51 -21.89 27.17 10.86
CA SER A 51 -22.85 27.51 9.79
C SER A 51 -22.36 26.92 8.44
N PRO A 52 -23.24 26.28 7.66
CA PRO A 52 -22.88 25.69 6.37
C PRO A 52 -22.35 26.68 5.33
N THR A 53 -22.54 27.95 5.56
CA THR A 53 -22.08 29.06 4.69
C THR A 53 -20.60 29.35 4.79
N LEU A 54 -19.93 28.89 5.86
CA LEU A 54 -18.49 29.10 6.06
C LEU A 54 -17.66 28.16 5.19
N SER A 55 -16.71 28.74 4.48
CA SER A 55 -15.77 27.98 3.65
C SER A 55 -14.59 27.44 4.49
N GLN A 56 -13.92 26.42 3.98
CA GLN A 56 -12.68 25.92 4.58
C GLN A 56 -11.63 27.02 4.72
N GLN A 57 -11.62 27.97 3.79
CA GLN A 57 -10.64 29.05 3.77
C GLN A 57 -10.89 30.07 4.89
N ASP A 58 -12.16 30.36 5.20
CA ASP A 58 -12.53 31.26 6.31
C ASP A 58 -12.14 30.64 7.65
N LEU A 59 -12.41 29.35 7.82
CA LEU A 59 -12.03 28.59 9.01
C LEU A 59 -10.51 28.49 9.18
N ASN A 60 -9.78 28.22 8.10
CA ASN A 60 -8.32 28.21 8.13
C ASN A 60 -7.76 29.56 8.55
N ASN A 61 -8.25 30.65 7.98
CA ASN A 61 -7.77 31.99 8.30
C ASN A 61 -8.04 32.37 9.76
N ALA A 62 -9.15 31.91 10.34
CA ALA A 62 -9.50 32.18 11.73
C ALA A 62 -8.68 31.32 12.72
N LEU A 63 -8.33 30.09 12.35
CA LEU A 63 -7.69 29.12 13.24
C LEU A 63 -6.17 29.07 13.12
N SER A 64 -5.58 29.36 11.93
CA SER A 64 -4.12 29.41 11.73
C SER A 64 -3.37 30.28 12.75
N PRO A 65 -3.85 31.46 13.15
CA PRO A 65 -3.15 32.31 14.14
C PRO A 65 -3.07 31.66 15.53
N VAL A 66 -4.02 30.73 15.84
CA VAL A 66 -4.12 30.09 17.16
C VAL A 66 -3.41 28.75 17.17
N VAL A 67 -3.57 27.99 16.11
CA VAL A 67 -3.18 26.58 16.03
C VAL A 67 -1.86 26.38 15.27
N GLY A 68 -1.42 27.40 14.52
CA GLY A 68 -0.25 27.35 13.65
C GLY A 68 -0.55 26.82 12.23
N ASP A 69 0.45 26.85 11.37
CA ASP A 69 0.32 26.53 9.94
C ASP A 69 0.19 25.01 9.66
N THR A 70 0.41 24.15 10.66
CA THR A 70 0.31 22.68 10.54
C THR A 70 -1.10 22.14 10.79
N LEU A 71 -2.11 23.01 10.72
CA LEU A 71 -3.48 22.56 10.87
C LEU A 71 -3.99 21.80 9.64
N SER A 72 -4.67 20.70 9.87
CA SER A 72 -5.43 19.97 8.85
C SER A 72 -6.91 20.07 9.16
N MET A 73 -7.69 20.54 8.18
CA MET A 73 -9.13 20.70 8.34
C MET A 73 -9.87 19.91 7.27
N VAL A 74 -10.81 19.10 7.73
CA VAL A 74 -11.54 18.15 6.89
C VAL A 74 -13.02 18.27 7.16
N LYS A 75 -13.82 18.38 6.10
CA LYS A 75 -15.28 18.37 6.20
C LYS A 75 -15.76 16.94 6.55
N SER A 76 -16.54 16.79 7.61
CA SER A 76 -17.03 15.52 8.11
C SER A 76 -18.50 15.33 7.72
N GLY A 77 -18.77 14.54 6.68
CA GLY A 77 -20.06 13.97 6.26
C GLY A 77 -21.30 14.88 6.25
N GLU A 78 -21.61 15.55 7.34
CA GLU A 78 -22.76 16.46 7.50
C GLU A 78 -22.42 17.89 7.11
N GLU A 79 -23.41 18.65 6.64
CA GLU A 79 -23.23 20.07 6.35
C GLU A 79 -22.88 20.86 7.61
N GLY A 80 -21.82 21.68 7.50
CA GLY A 80 -21.35 22.50 8.62
C GLY A 80 -20.51 21.74 9.66
N ARG A 81 -20.28 20.44 9.52
CA ARG A 81 -19.46 19.64 10.43
C ARG A 81 -18.04 19.52 9.92
N TRP A 82 -17.07 19.84 10.77
CA TRP A 82 -15.65 19.86 10.44
C TRP A 82 -14.81 19.15 11.50
N THR A 83 -13.74 18.51 11.06
CA THR A 83 -12.71 17.93 11.93
C THR A 83 -11.44 18.76 11.76
N LEU A 84 -11.00 19.38 12.83
CA LEU A 84 -9.72 20.08 12.96
C LEU A 84 -8.71 19.16 13.58
N ARG A 85 -7.53 19.06 12.96
CA ARG A 85 -6.38 18.34 13.48
C ARG A 85 -5.20 19.29 13.56
N TYR A 86 -4.50 19.31 14.68
CA TYR A 86 -3.34 20.15 14.90
C TYR A 86 -2.32 19.51 15.85
N SER A 87 -1.04 19.83 15.67
CA SER A 87 0.04 19.29 16.48
C SER A 87 -0.08 19.71 17.94
N ALA A 88 0.33 18.83 18.86
CA ALA A 88 0.46 19.14 20.28
C ALA A 88 1.50 20.26 20.56
N GLU A 89 2.44 20.48 19.64
CA GLU A 89 3.44 21.54 19.75
C GLU A 89 2.83 22.94 19.64
N SER A 90 1.64 23.08 19.06
CA SER A 90 0.98 24.39 18.89
C SER A 90 0.58 25.04 20.21
N GLN A 91 0.62 24.31 21.35
CA GLN A 91 0.20 24.77 22.69
C GLN A 91 -1.20 25.40 22.74
N ALA A 92 -1.95 25.33 21.64
CA ALA A 92 -3.30 25.87 21.56
C ALA A 92 -4.25 25.06 22.43
N SER A 93 -4.88 25.74 23.40
CA SER A 93 -5.90 25.11 24.24
C SER A 93 -7.23 24.98 23.48
N ILE A 94 -8.06 24.03 23.86
CA ILE A 94 -9.40 23.85 23.32
C ILE A 94 -10.23 25.14 23.52
N GLU A 95 -10.02 25.87 24.64
CA GLU A 95 -10.66 27.13 24.92
C GLU A 95 -10.32 28.21 23.87
N GLN A 96 -9.06 28.31 23.46
CA GLN A 96 -8.62 29.25 22.45
C GLN A 96 -9.22 28.93 21.08
N VAL A 97 -9.27 27.66 20.69
CA VAL A 97 -9.94 27.21 19.48
C VAL A 97 -11.42 27.52 19.52
N ASN A 98 -12.09 27.27 20.66
CA ASN A 98 -13.52 27.58 20.85
C ASN A 98 -13.80 29.09 20.79
N GLN A 99 -12.95 29.92 21.40
CA GLN A 99 -13.07 31.37 21.33
C GLN A 99 -12.94 31.90 19.90
N SER A 100 -11.99 31.36 19.12
CA SER A 100 -11.81 31.77 17.72
C SER A 100 -12.96 31.31 16.84
N LEU A 101 -13.50 30.11 17.05
CA LEU A 101 -14.71 29.64 16.36
C LEU A 101 -15.95 30.50 16.74
N ALA A 102 -16.13 30.83 18.01
CA ALA A 102 -17.23 31.63 18.48
C ALA A 102 -17.17 33.10 17.96
N GLN A 103 -15.95 33.61 17.69
CA GLN A 103 -15.80 34.91 17.03
C GLN A 103 -16.23 34.91 15.56
N LEU A 104 -16.02 33.75 14.89
CA LEU A 104 -16.37 33.58 13.48
C LEU A 104 -17.85 33.24 13.29
N ASP A 105 -18.39 32.43 14.20
CA ASP A 105 -19.79 31.99 14.17
C ASP A 105 -20.33 31.79 15.59
N ASN A 106 -21.35 32.58 15.96
CA ASN A 106 -22.00 32.46 17.27
C ASN A 106 -22.72 31.13 17.50
N HIS A 107 -22.91 30.34 16.46
CA HIS A 107 -23.49 28.99 16.52
C HIS A 107 -22.45 27.88 16.49
N ALA A 108 -21.15 28.22 16.56
CA ALA A 108 -20.09 27.25 16.60
C ALA A 108 -20.17 26.38 17.87
N GLU A 109 -20.16 25.09 17.72
CA GLU A 109 -20.22 24.12 18.81
C GLU A 109 -19.13 23.06 18.63
N ILE A 110 -18.30 22.84 19.67
CA ILE A 110 -17.37 21.71 19.70
C ILE A 110 -18.15 20.46 20.08
N ILE A 111 -18.22 19.50 19.17
CA ILE A 111 -18.93 18.22 19.35
C ILE A 111 -18.10 17.26 20.17
N SER A 112 -16.81 17.13 19.82
CA SER A 112 -15.86 16.28 20.52
C SER A 112 -14.45 16.84 20.40
N SER A 113 -13.62 16.54 21.38
CA SER A 113 -12.19 16.81 21.33
C SER A 113 -11.43 15.68 21.98
N SER A 114 -10.41 15.19 21.31
CA SER A 114 -9.51 14.15 21.83
C SER A 114 -8.06 14.55 21.61
N MET A 115 -7.19 14.10 22.50
CA MET A 115 -5.76 14.34 22.44
C MET A 115 -5.04 12.98 22.29
N ILE A 116 -4.17 12.88 21.31
CA ILE A 116 -3.25 11.76 21.15
C ILE A 116 -1.89 12.25 21.65
N GLY A 117 -1.36 11.64 22.72
CA GLY A 117 -0.03 11.97 23.21
C GLY A 117 1.04 11.51 22.22
N ALA A 118 2.11 12.28 22.05
CA ALA A 118 3.22 11.94 21.16
C ALA A 118 3.83 10.56 21.47
N GLN A 119 3.93 10.19 22.76
CA GLN A 119 4.42 8.88 23.15
C GLN A 119 3.55 7.72 22.64
N VAL A 120 2.22 7.91 22.57
CA VAL A 120 1.30 6.90 22.01
C VAL A 120 1.49 6.83 20.50
N GLY A 121 1.74 7.96 19.86
CA GLY A 121 2.01 8.02 18.42
C GLY A 121 3.27 7.25 18.02
N ASP A 122 4.37 7.46 18.74
CA ASP A 122 5.63 6.73 18.53
C ASP A 122 5.42 5.21 18.72
N GLU A 123 4.69 4.81 19.76
CA GLU A 123 4.37 3.40 20.02
C GLU A 123 3.53 2.80 18.90
N LEU A 124 2.54 3.50 18.38
CA LEU A 124 1.71 3.04 17.25
C LEU A 124 2.52 2.93 15.94
N PHE A 125 3.47 3.83 15.71
CA PHE A 125 4.36 3.76 14.55
C PHE A 125 5.25 2.52 14.63
N ASP A 126 5.88 2.29 15.77
CA ASP A 126 6.74 1.12 16.02
C ASP A 126 5.95 -0.19 15.92
N GLN A 127 4.75 -0.25 16.52
CA GLN A 127 3.87 -1.43 16.44
C GLN A 127 3.40 -1.68 15.00
N GLY A 128 3.05 -0.63 14.24
CA GLY A 128 2.67 -0.73 12.83
C GLY A 128 3.83 -1.26 11.97
N GLY A 129 5.03 -0.71 12.13
CA GLY A 129 6.23 -1.16 11.47
C GLY A 129 6.58 -2.62 11.81
N MET A 130 6.48 -2.98 13.10
CA MET A 130 6.68 -4.35 13.57
C MET A 130 5.64 -5.32 12.98
N ALA A 131 4.39 -4.91 12.86
CA ALA A 131 3.33 -5.73 12.27
C ALA A 131 3.62 -6.03 10.78
N ILE A 132 4.07 -5.04 10.00
CA ILE A 132 4.49 -5.25 8.61
C ILE A 132 5.69 -6.20 8.56
N PHE A 133 6.70 -5.98 9.39
CA PHE A 133 7.90 -6.82 9.43
C PHE A 133 7.59 -8.28 9.78
N ILE A 134 6.81 -8.52 10.84
CA ILE A 134 6.38 -9.88 11.24
C ILE A 134 5.54 -10.52 10.15
N SER A 135 4.61 -9.78 9.54
CA SER A 135 3.80 -10.28 8.42
C SER A 135 4.66 -10.73 7.25
N MET A 136 5.68 -9.94 6.88
CA MET A 136 6.60 -10.31 5.82
C MET A 136 7.45 -11.54 6.17
N LEU A 137 7.88 -11.69 7.43
CA LEU A 137 8.58 -12.90 7.90
C LEU A 137 7.69 -14.14 7.84
N CYS A 138 6.44 -14.04 8.27
CA CYS A 138 5.48 -15.13 8.19
C CYS A 138 5.19 -15.53 6.74
N ILE A 139 5.02 -14.55 5.85
CA ILE A 139 4.84 -14.77 4.42
C ILE A 139 6.08 -15.44 3.82
N MET A 140 7.27 -14.95 4.15
CA MET A 140 8.54 -15.56 3.69
C MET A 140 8.65 -17.01 4.14
N ALA A 141 8.40 -17.31 5.41
CA ALA A 141 8.42 -18.67 5.95
C ALA A 141 7.42 -19.58 5.21
N TYR A 142 6.18 -19.11 5.00
CA TYR A 142 5.17 -19.83 4.24
C TYR A 142 5.63 -20.10 2.80
N LEU A 143 6.15 -19.10 2.09
CA LEU A 143 6.59 -19.23 0.71
C LEU A 143 7.77 -20.20 0.57
N CYS A 144 8.76 -20.15 1.50
CA CYS A 144 9.89 -21.06 1.53
C CYS A 144 9.48 -22.52 1.79
N PHE A 145 8.42 -22.72 2.60
CA PHE A 145 7.87 -24.05 2.84
C PHE A 145 7.04 -24.55 1.65
N ARG A 146 6.26 -23.67 1.01
CA ARG A 146 5.31 -24.04 -0.05
C ARG A 146 5.94 -24.18 -1.42
N PHE A 147 6.97 -23.38 -1.72
CA PHE A 147 7.59 -23.26 -3.04
C PHE A 147 9.11 -23.46 -2.98
N GLU A 148 9.66 -23.77 -4.12
CA GLU A 148 11.11 -23.74 -4.34
C GLU A 148 11.61 -22.29 -4.20
N TRP A 149 12.80 -22.11 -3.62
CA TRP A 149 13.31 -20.79 -3.20
C TRP A 149 13.32 -19.72 -4.32
N ARG A 150 13.48 -20.12 -5.58
CA ARG A 150 13.46 -19.15 -6.71
C ARG A 150 12.08 -18.54 -6.91
N LEU A 151 11.02 -19.35 -6.82
CA LEU A 151 9.65 -18.85 -6.88
C LEU A 151 9.29 -18.06 -5.62
N ALA A 152 9.68 -18.56 -4.45
CA ALA A 152 9.47 -17.87 -3.18
C ALA A 152 10.13 -16.49 -3.16
N SER A 153 11.39 -16.38 -3.59
CA SER A 153 12.11 -15.11 -3.65
C SER A 153 11.50 -14.14 -4.68
N GLY A 154 11.07 -14.64 -5.84
CA GLY A 154 10.40 -13.81 -6.83
C GLY A 154 9.11 -13.18 -6.29
N ALA A 155 8.26 -13.97 -5.62
CA ALA A 155 7.04 -13.49 -4.97
C ALA A 155 7.35 -12.50 -3.84
N LEU A 156 8.37 -12.76 -3.02
CA LEU A 156 8.78 -11.86 -1.95
C LEU A 156 9.30 -10.52 -2.48
N LEU A 157 10.11 -10.52 -3.54
CA LEU A 157 10.58 -9.31 -4.20
C LEU A 157 9.43 -8.48 -4.78
N ALA A 158 8.38 -9.12 -5.30
CA ALA A 158 7.18 -8.45 -5.76
C ALA A 158 6.46 -7.76 -4.60
N LEU A 159 6.34 -8.40 -3.43
CA LEU A 159 5.74 -7.79 -2.24
C LEU A 159 6.54 -6.58 -1.74
N PHE A 160 7.86 -6.67 -1.68
CA PHE A 160 8.71 -5.53 -1.33
C PHE A 160 8.53 -4.36 -2.29
N HIS A 161 8.50 -4.64 -3.59
CA HIS A 161 8.21 -3.65 -4.61
C HIS A 161 6.89 -2.92 -4.33
N ASP A 162 5.82 -3.66 -4.05
CA ASP A 162 4.48 -3.10 -3.88
C ASP A 162 4.41 -2.17 -2.67
N VAL A 163 5.00 -2.57 -1.54
CA VAL A 163 5.09 -1.72 -0.34
C VAL A 163 5.88 -0.44 -0.64
N ILE A 164 7.05 -0.55 -1.29
CA ILE A 164 7.89 0.61 -1.61
C ILE A 164 7.17 1.56 -2.57
N VAL A 165 6.44 1.06 -3.54
CA VAL A 165 5.67 1.88 -4.49
C VAL A 165 4.54 2.62 -3.78
N VAL A 166 3.82 1.97 -2.87
CA VAL A 166 2.78 2.61 -2.06
C VAL A 166 3.38 3.70 -1.18
N LEU A 167 4.47 3.43 -0.46
CA LEU A 167 5.17 4.43 0.35
C LEU A 167 5.69 5.59 -0.51
N GLY A 168 6.24 5.29 -1.70
CA GLY A 168 6.68 6.29 -2.67
C GLY A 168 5.55 7.19 -3.16
N PHE A 169 4.37 6.63 -3.38
CA PHE A 169 3.17 7.40 -3.71
C PHE A 169 2.79 8.38 -2.59
N PHE A 170 2.78 7.94 -1.32
CA PHE A 170 2.50 8.82 -0.19
C PHE A 170 3.57 9.90 -0.01
N ALA A 171 4.84 9.56 -0.19
CA ALA A 171 5.93 10.54 -0.17
C ALA A 171 5.85 11.55 -1.33
N LEU A 172 5.39 11.11 -2.51
CA LEU A 172 5.22 11.99 -3.68
C LEU A 172 4.04 12.96 -3.51
N THR A 173 2.89 12.42 -3.11
CA THR A 173 1.62 13.18 -3.02
C THR A 173 1.49 13.96 -1.72
N GLN A 174 2.31 13.63 -0.71
CA GLN A 174 2.22 14.20 0.64
C GLN A 174 0.83 14.03 1.27
N GLN A 175 0.07 13.02 0.83
CA GLN A 175 -1.15 12.62 1.55
C GLN A 175 -0.78 12.14 2.95
N GLU A 176 -1.66 12.40 3.91
CA GLU A 176 -1.47 12.01 5.31
C GLU A 176 -1.29 10.49 5.44
N PHE A 177 -0.16 10.08 5.99
CA PHE A 177 0.17 8.70 6.29
C PHE A 177 -0.24 8.39 7.73
N ASN A 178 -1.37 7.74 7.90
CA ASN A 178 -2.00 7.45 9.20
C ASN A 178 -2.15 5.94 9.44
N LEU A 179 -2.71 5.55 10.57
CA LEU A 179 -2.87 4.15 10.96
C LEU A 179 -3.74 3.35 9.96
N THR A 180 -4.71 4.01 9.30
CA THR A 180 -5.53 3.34 8.29
C THR A 180 -4.73 2.98 7.04
N VAL A 181 -3.70 3.76 6.69
CA VAL A 181 -2.76 3.44 5.61
C VAL A 181 -1.87 2.26 5.96
N PHE A 182 -1.41 2.14 7.22
CA PHE A 182 -0.73 0.92 7.68
C PHE A 182 -1.61 -0.32 7.51
N ALA A 183 -2.87 -0.23 7.91
CA ALA A 183 -3.83 -1.33 7.73
C ALA A 183 -4.01 -1.68 6.24
N ALA A 184 -4.05 -0.68 5.36
CA ALA A 184 -4.09 -0.90 3.92
C ALA A 184 -2.84 -1.62 3.41
N ILE A 185 -1.65 -1.25 3.86
CA ILE A 185 -0.38 -1.92 3.48
C ILE A 185 -0.41 -3.40 3.89
N LEU A 186 -0.85 -3.72 5.11
CA LEU A 186 -1.02 -5.11 5.56
C LEU A 186 -2.02 -5.88 4.68
N ALA A 187 -3.13 -5.24 4.31
CA ALA A 187 -4.11 -5.84 3.39
C ALA A 187 -3.53 -6.06 1.98
N ILE A 188 -2.73 -5.12 1.47
CA ILE A 188 -2.05 -5.22 0.17
C ILE A 188 -1.07 -6.39 0.16
N LEU A 189 -0.33 -6.64 1.23
CA LEU A 189 0.59 -7.78 1.33
C LEU A 189 -0.16 -9.10 1.08
N GLY A 190 -1.32 -9.29 1.71
CA GLY A 190 -2.15 -10.48 1.48
C GLY A 190 -2.75 -10.54 0.09
N TYR A 191 -3.19 -9.39 -0.44
CA TYR A 191 -3.81 -9.31 -1.76
C TYR A 191 -2.82 -9.61 -2.89
N SER A 192 -1.65 -8.95 -2.91
CA SER A 192 -0.61 -9.13 -3.91
C SER A 192 -0.01 -10.54 -3.87
N LEU A 193 0.12 -11.09 -2.65
CA LEU A 193 0.58 -12.46 -2.46
C LEU A 193 -0.32 -13.49 -3.17
N ASN A 194 -1.63 -13.29 -3.16
CA ASN A 194 -2.59 -14.22 -3.78
C ASN A 194 -2.31 -14.43 -5.28
N ASP A 195 -2.10 -13.36 -6.04
CA ASP A 195 -1.79 -13.46 -7.48
C ASP A 195 -0.42 -14.11 -7.72
N SER A 196 0.59 -13.74 -6.91
CA SER A 196 1.92 -14.33 -6.99
C SER A 196 1.90 -15.84 -6.73
N ILE A 197 1.13 -16.31 -5.75
CA ILE A 197 0.95 -17.75 -5.44
C ILE A 197 0.27 -18.48 -6.59
N ILE A 198 -0.79 -17.92 -7.16
CA ILE A 198 -1.51 -18.54 -8.28
C ILE A 198 -0.59 -18.74 -9.48
N ILE A 199 0.20 -17.73 -9.82
CA ILE A 199 1.14 -17.80 -10.93
C ILE A 199 2.26 -18.81 -10.61
N ALA A 200 2.83 -18.76 -9.39
CA ALA A 200 3.90 -19.66 -8.95
C ALA A 200 3.45 -21.14 -8.95
N ASP A 201 2.24 -21.41 -8.47
CA ASP A 201 1.67 -22.76 -8.46
C ASP A 201 1.43 -23.28 -9.89
N ARG A 202 0.99 -22.40 -10.78
CA ARG A 202 0.82 -22.73 -12.20
C ARG A 202 2.15 -22.96 -12.91
N ILE A 203 3.19 -22.20 -12.59
CA ILE A 203 4.55 -22.43 -13.09
C ILE A 203 5.04 -23.81 -12.62
N ARG A 204 4.89 -24.09 -11.31
CA ARG A 204 5.28 -25.39 -10.73
C ARG A 204 4.58 -26.56 -11.41
N GLU A 205 3.27 -26.48 -11.62
CA GLU A 205 2.50 -27.51 -12.32
C GLU A 205 3.03 -27.73 -13.74
N GLN A 206 3.19 -26.65 -14.50
CA GLN A 206 3.57 -26.74 -15.91
C GLN A 206 5.02 -27.19 -16.13
N ILE A 207 5.96 -26.79 -15.25
CA ILE A 207 7.38 -27.16 -15.40
C ILE A 207 7.59 -28.65 -15.18
N LEU A 208 6.76 -29.30 -14.37
CA LEU A 208 6.80 -30.76 -14.16
C LEU A 208 6.21 -31.56 -15.32
N VAL A 209 5.20 -31.00 -15.99
CA VAL A 209 4.53 -31.69 -17.12
C VAL A 209 5.25 -31.41 -18.44
N LYS A 210 5.73 -30.18 -18.65
CA LYS A 210 6.32 -29.73 -19.92
C LYS A 210 7.85 -29.72 -19.86
N THR A 211 8.44 -30.85 -19.56
CA THR A 211 9.91 -31.01 -19.33
C THR A 211 10.77 -30.59 -20.52
N ASN A 212 10.23 -30.65 -21.75
CA ASN A 212 10.94 -30.29 -22.99
C ASN A 212 10.82 -28.80 -23.35
N TRP A 213 10.06 -28.02 -22.58
CA TRP A 213 9.89 -26.58 -22.82
C TRP A 213 11.02 -25.78 -22.17
N SER A 214 11.33 -24.62 -22.77
CA SER A 214 12.19 -23.66 -22.08
C SER A 214 11.47 -23.09 -20.85
N THR A 215 12.23 -22.71 -19.82
CA THR A 215 11.67 -22.06 -18.62
C THR A 215 10.83 -20.83 -18.97
N SER A 216 11.28 -20.05 -19.96
CA SER A 216 10.58 -18.87 -20.49
C SER A 216 9.20 -19.23 -21.07
N ASP A 217 9.13 -20.32 -21.85
CA ASP A 217 7.87 -20.77 -22.45
C ASP A 217 6.89 -21.29 -21.41
N VAL A 218 7.39 -22.01 -20.41
CA VAL A 218 6.58 -22.48 -19.27
C VAL A 218 5.99 -21.30 -18.52
N ILE A 219 6.82 -20.31 -18.17
CA ILE A 219 6.37 -19.12 -17.45
C ILE A 219 5.36 -18.32 -18.27
N ASN A 220 5.61 -18.10 -19.56
CA ASN A 220 4.68 -17.40 -20.43
C ASN A 220 3.32 -18.10 -20.51
N SER A 221 3.33 -19.43 -20.62
CA SER A 221 2.12 -20.26 -20.62
C SER A 221 1.37 -20.19 -19.28
N ALA A 222 2.10 -20.19 -18.15
CA ALA A 222 1.52 -20.08 -16.83
C ALA A 222 0.84 -18.70 -16.65
N VAL A 223 1.54 -17.61 -16.97
CA VAL A 223 0.99 -16.25 -16.94
C VAL A 223 -0.24 -16.12 -17.83
N ALA A 224 -0.18 -16.60 -19.08
CA ALA A 224 -1.30 -16.53 -20.00
C ALA A 224 -2.53 -17.29 -19.48
N SER A 225 -2.34 -18.45 -18.84
CA SER A 225 -3.45 -19.27 -18.31
C SER A 225 -4.08 -18.71 -17.04
N THR A 226 -3.38 -17.86 -16.27
CA THR A 226 -3.86 -17.23 -15.04
C THR A 226 -4.33 -15.79 -15.26
N PHE A 227 -3.96 -15.17 -16.40
CA PHE A 227 -4.17 -13.76 -16.69
C PHE A 227 -5.63 -13.30 -16.55
N SER A 228 -6.58 -14.05 -17.12
CA SER A 228 -8.01 -13.71 -17.03
C SER A 228 -8.49 -13.67 -15.58
N ARG A 229 -8.07 -14.63 -14.76
CA ARG A 229 -8.43 -14.68 -13.33
C ARG A 229 -7.87 -13.46 -12.59
N THR A 230 -6.58 -13.17 -12.75
CA THR A 230 -5.93 -12.02 -12.13
C THR A 230 -6.59 -10.71 -12.54
N MET A 231 -6.91 -10.53 -13.83
CA MET A 231 -7.58 -9.31 -14.29
C MET A 231 -8.99 -9.15 -13.72
N VAL A 232 -9.76 -10.23 -13.60
CA VAL A 232 -11.12 -10.18 -13.04
C VAL A 232 -11.06 -9.89 -11.53
N THR A 233 -10.21 -10.58 -10.78
CA THR A 233 -10.09 -10.36 -9.33
C THR A 233 -9.60 -8.95 -9.00
N SER A 234 -8.55 -8.50 -9.67
CA SER A 234 -8.02 -7.14 -9.47
C SER A 234 -9.02 -6.07 -9.95
N GLY A 235 -9.64 -6.28 -11.11
CA GLY A 235 -10.63 -5.34 -11.66
C GLY A 235 -11.84 -5.16 -10.74
N THR A 236 -12.42 -6.24 -10.24
CA THR A 236 -13.56 -6.16 -9.30
C THR A 236 -13.19 -5.46 -7.99
N THR A 237 -12.01 -5.74 -7.46
CA THR A 237 -11.53 -5.10 -6.22
C THR A 237 -11.20 -3.62 -6.47
N LEU A 238 -10.60 -3.28 -7.63
CA LEU A 238 -10.35 -1.88 -7.99
C LEU A 238 -11.64 -1.07 -8.14
N VAL A 239 -12.72 -1.66 -8.69
CA VAL A 239 -14.03 -1.00 -8.74
C VAL A 239 -14.56 -0.73 -7.34
N THR A 240 -14.47 -1.70 -6.42
CA THR A 240 -14.92 -1.54 -5.03
C THR A 240 -14.10 -0.47 -4.30
N VAL A 241 -12.77 -0.55 -4.38
CA VAL A 241 -11.86 0.42 -3.75
C VAL A 241 -11.97 1.81 -4.42
N GLY A 242 -12.16 1.86 -5.73
CA GLY A 242 -12.42 3.10 -6.45
C GLY A 242 -13.72 3.78 -6.03
N SER A 243 -14.77 3.01 -5.79
CA SER A 243 -16.03 3.53 -5.23
C SER A 243 -15.82 4.09 -3.82
N LEU A 244 -15.03 3.38 -3.00
CA LEU A 244 -14.66 3.87 -1.67
C LEU A 244 -13.82 5.16 -1.75
N TRP A 245 -12.90 5.25 -2.70
CA TRP A 245 -12.07 6.44 -2.91
C TRP A 245 -12.88 7.67 -3.31
N LEU A 246 -13.90 7.47 -4.15
CA LEU A 246 -14.78 8.55 -4.64
C LEU A 246 -15.87 8.96 -3.63
N MET A 247 -16.37 8.00 -2.84
CA MET A 247 -17.57 8.18 -2.02
C MET A 247 -17.33 8.02 -0.51
N GLY A 248 -16.16 7.51 -0.09
CA GLY A 248 -15.87 7.17 1.32
C GLY A 248 -15.51 8.36 2.21
N GLY A 249 -15.38 9.58 1.63
CA GLY A 249 -14.98 10.77 2.38
C GLY A 249 -13.52 10.72 2.85
N SER A 250 -13.10 11.82 3.49
CA SER A 250 -11.70 12.03 3.88
C SER A 250 -11.11 10.98 4.84
N PRO A 251 -11.87 10.43 5.83
CA PRO A 251 -11.26 9.45 6.75
C PRO A 251 -10.80 8.16 6.07
N LEU A 252 -11.43 7.79 4.95
CA LEU A 252 -11.10 6.57 4.20
C LEU A 252 -10.24 6.83 2.96
N GLN A 253 -9.97 8.09 2.63
CA GLN A 253 -9.23 8.46 1.43
C GLN A 253 -7.82 7.89 1.41
N GLY A 254 -7.08 7.98 2.53
CA GLY A 254 -5.73 7.42 2.65
C GLY A 254 -5.73 5.90 2.45
N PHE A 255 -6.64 5.19 3.13
CA PHE A 255 -6.83 3.75 2.97
C PHE A 255 -7.14 3.37 1.52
N ALA A 256 -8.13 4.05 0.92
CA ALA A 256 -8.55 3.76 -0.45
C ALA A 256 -7.45 4.06 -1.48
N SER A 257 -6.70 5.16 -1.31
CA SER A 257 -5.54 5.50 -2.16
C SER A 257 -4.46 4.44 -2.07
N ALA A 258 -4.08 4.02 -0.84
CA ALA A 258 -3.09 2.96 -0.62
C ALA A 258 -3.53 1.65 -1.29
N MET A 259 -4.76 1.22 -1.02
CA MET A 259 -5.32 -0.01 -1.62
C MET A 259 -5.36 0.06 -3.14
N PHE A 260 -5.80 1.18 -3.72
CA PHE A 260 -5.88 1.34 -5.17
C PHE A 260 -4.51 1.20 -5.83
N ILE A 261 -3.52 1.96 -5.35
CA ILE A 261 -2.14 1.91 -5.86
C ILE A 261 -1.52 0.54 -5.61
N GLY A 262 -1.72 -0.04 -4.41
CA GLY A 262 -1.20 -1.35 -4.05
C GLY A 262 -1.76 -2.49 -4.91
N ILE A 263 -3.06 -2.48 -5.25
CA ILE A 263 -3.66 -3.49 -6.13
C ILE A 263 -3.13 -3.36 -7.55
N VAL A 264 -3.02 -2.14 -8.09
CA VAL A 264 -2.44 -1.90 -9.42
C VAL A 264 -0.99 -2.36 -9.46
N SER A 265 -0.19 -1.96 -8.45
CA SER A 265 1.21 -2.35 -8.32
C SER A 265 1.35 -3.87 -8.18
N GLY A 266 0.57 -4.52 -7.30
CA GLY A 266 0.60 -5.96 -7.04
C GLY A 266 0.20 -6.80 -8.25
N THR A 267 -0.80 -6.36 -9.01
CA THR A 267 -1.18 -7.02 -10.26
C THR A 267 -0.06 -6.93 -11.30
N TRP A 268 0.62 -5.80 -11.35
CA TRP A 268 1.77 -5.60 -12.23
C TRP A 268 2.99 -6.41 -11.79
N SER A 269 3.35 -6.35 -10.51
CA SER A 269 4.55 -6.99 -9.95
C SER A 269 4.48 -8.51 -9.98
N SER A 270 3.30 -9.10 -9.76
CA SER A 270 3.07 -10.55 -9.83
C SER A 270 3.33 -11.11 -11.24
N ILE A 271 3.04 -10.34 -12.29
CA ILE A 271 3.29 -10.74 -13.68
C ILE A 271 4.74 -10.45 -14.09
N SER A 272 5.33 -9.35 -13.61
CA SER A 272 6.67 -8.91 -14.00
C SER A 272 7.75 -9.47 -13.06
N ILE A 273 7.82 -9.01 -11.82
CA ILE A 273 8.92 -9.33 -10.89
C ILE A 273 8.89 -10.79 -10.45
N ALA A 274 7.71 -11.26 -9.98
CA ALA A 274 7.58 -12.61 -9.46
C ALA A 274 7.85 -13.68 -10.52
N THR A 275 7.76 -13.36 -11.82
CA THR A 275 8.03 -14.29 -12.91
C THR A 275 9.39 -14.12 -13.57
N VAL A 276 9.95 -12.90 -13.60
CA VAL A 276 11.26 -12.64 -14.19
C VAL A 276 12.39 -13.17 -13.30
N PHE A 277 12.27 -13.00 -11.99
CA PHE A 277 13.31 -13.45 -11.05
C PHE A 277 13.58 -14.97 -11.10
N PRO A 278 12.58 -15.86 -11.06
CA PRO A 278 12.80 -17.31 -11.22
C PRO A 278 13.40 -17.67 -12.58
N GLU A 279 13.07 -16.94 -13.66
CA GLU A 279 13.67 -17.11 -14.97
C GLU A 279 15.17 -16.77 -14.96
N MET A 280 15.54 -15.65 -14.33
CA MET A 280 16.94 -15.23 -14.18
C MET A 280 17.75 -16.21 -13.33
N CYS A 281 17.13 -16.84 -12.33
CA CYS A 281 17.74 -17.85 -11.47
C CYS A 281 17.73 -19.25 -12.08
N GLU A 282 17.47 -19.39 -13.38
CA GLU A 282 17.47 -20.66 -14.11
C GLU A 282 16.60 -21.76 -13.46
N LEU A 283 15.35 -21.45 -13.12
CA LEU A 283 14.39 -22.43 -12.62
C LEU A 283 14.24 -23.58 -13.64
N LYS A 284 14.41 -24.83 -13.19
CA LYS A 284 14.33 -26.03 -14.04
C LYS A 284 13.52 -27.14 -13.36
N ALA A 285 12.94 -28.03 -14.14
CA ALA A 285 12.18 -29.18 -13.64
C ALA A 285 12.95 -30.03 -12.62
N LYS A 286 14.28 -30.20 -12.82
CA LYS A 286 15.17 -30.96 -11.91
C LYS A 286 15.15 -30.48 -10.46
N HIS A 287 14.75 -29.22 -10.19
CA HIS A 287 14.68 -28.66 -8.82
C HIS A 287 13.48 -29.18 -8.03
N TYR A 288 12.51 -29.81 -8.70
CA TYR A 288 11.32 -30.40 -8.10
C TYR A 288 11.34 -31.93 -8.09
N ILE A 289 12.25 -32.55 -8.82
CA ILE A 289 12.40 -34.01 -8.88
C ILE A 289 13.44 -34.38 -7.81
N PRO A 290 13.08 -35.23 -6.83
CA PRO A 290 14.10 -35.76 -5.90
C PRO A 290 15.23 -36.39 -6.69
N ALA A 291 16.48 -36.13 -6.28
CA ALA A 291 17.61 -36.84 -6.84
C ALA A 291 17.35 -38.35 -6.64
N GLU A 292 17.32 -39.13 -7.72
CA GLU A 292 17.30 -40.59 -7.60
C GLU A 292 18.50 -40.94 -6.71
N MET A 293 18.22 -41.55 -5.56
CA MET A 293 19.30 -42.12 -4.74
C MET A 293 19.94 -43.17 -5.60
N ASP A 294 21.22 -42.97 -5.91
CA ASP A 294 22.06 -43.94 -6.65
C ASP A 294 22.05 -45.25 -5.84
N THR A 295 21.14 -46.15 -6.21
CA THR A 295 21.00 -47.46 -5.57
C THR A 295 21.91 -48.48 -6.25
N ASN A 296 23.05 -48.05 -6.79
CA ASN A 296 24.07 -48.97 -7.23
C ASN A 296 24.87 -49.50 -6.03
N PRO A 297 24.79 -50.83 -5.77
CA PRO A 297 25.55 -51.47 -4.70
C PRO A 297 27.05 -51.44 -4.95
#